data_c3cc09d7d3a0019bbbf0a419c5165d48
#
_entry.id   c3cc09d7d3a0019bbbf0a419c5165d48
#
_cell.length_a   1.000
_cell.length_b   1.000
_cell.length_c   1.000
_cell.angle_alpha   90.00
_cell.angle_beta   90.00
_cell.angle_gamma   90.00
#
_symmetry.space_group_name_H-M   'P 1'
#
loop_
_entity.id
_entity.type
_entity.pdbx_description
1 polymer ?
#
loop_
_entity_poly.entity_id
_entity_poly.type
_entity_poly.pdbx_seq_one_letter_code
_entity_poly.pdbx_strand_id
1 'polypeptide(L)'
;PCLDCRGQGRTRAKRTLDLNIPGGVEHGLRLQLSGQGEVGFAGGPQGDIYVEVSVISDEHFERNGDDLVATLEVPLQDAVLGTSVKIETFDGTEEIEVKPGAQSGDTVTLRAKGIKHLRSNGRGDLHIQLKVLTPTRVDSKERELFRKLAELRKTERPGLAKRSSSGFGKGRRK
;
A
#
# COMPACT_ATOMS: atom_id res chain seq x y z
N PRO A 1 -30.07 50.75 -4.23
CA PRO A 1 -29.25 49.52 -4.27
C PRO A 1 -29.33 48.86 -2.91
N CYS A 2 -29.41 47.49 -2.92
CA CYS A 2 -29.41 46.68 -1.70
C CYS A 2 -28.14 46.95 -0.88
N LEU A 3 -28.29 47.19 0.45
CA LEU A 3 -27.17 47.51 1.34
C LEU A 3 -26.20 46.32 1.46
N ASP A 4 -26.68 45.08 1.35
CA ASP A 4 -25.88 43.88 1.49
C ASP A 4 -25.06 43.53 0.22
N CYS A 5 -25.65 43.65 -0.96
CA CYS A 5 -24.99 43.30 -2.21
C CYS A 5 -24.46 44.50 -3.02
N ARG A 6 -24.77 45.74 -2.61
CA ARG A 6 -24.39 47.00 -3.30
C ARG A 6 -24.69 46.98 -4.82
N GLY A 7 -25.75 46.33 -5.22
CA GLY A 7 -26.16 46.19 -6.62
C GLY A 7 -25.55 44.98 -7.35
N GLN A 8 -24.72 44.16 -6.71
CA GLN A 8 -24.08 42.99 -7.36
C GLN A 8 -25.00 41.77 -7.45
N GLY A 9 -26.16 41.76 -6.74
CA GLY A 9 -27.12 40.65 -6.75
C GLY A 9 -26.67 39.41 -6.00
N ARG A 10 -25.50 39.45 -5.30
CA ARG A 10 -24.94 38.32 -4.54
C ARG A 10 -24.21 38.80 -3.28
N THR A 11 -24.22 37.98 -2.23
CA THR A 11 -23.54 38.20 -0.97
C THR A 11 -22.63 37.01 -0.64
N ARG A 12 -21.60 37.25 0.17
CA ARG A 12 -20.73 36.16 0.65
C ARG A 12 -21.43 35.42 1.79
N ALA A 13 -21.55 34.09 1.63
CA ALA A 13 -22.07 33.20 2.66
C ALA A 13 -21.14 32.00 2.81
N LYS A 14 -20.96 31.49 4.04
CA LYS A 14 -20.34 30.21 4.27
C LYS A 14 -21.37 29.10 4.06
N ARG A 15 -21.02 28.10 3.28
CA ARG A 15 -21.86 26.94 3.03
C ARG A 15 -21.02 25.68 3.27
N THR A 16 -21.57 24.75 4.03
CA THR A 16 -21.00 23.40 4.20
C THR A 16 -21.57 22.48 3.13
N LEU A 17 -20.70 21.73 2.47
CA LEU A 17 -21.05 20.76 1.46
C LEU A 17 -20.57 19.40 1.94
N ASP A 18 -21.45 18.40 1.93
CA ASP A 18 -21.11 17.03 2.21
C ASP A 18 -20.66 16.36 0.90
N LEU A 19 -19.45 15.82 0.90
CA LEU A 19 -18.86 15.13 -0.23
C LEU A 19 -18.63 13.66 0.13
N ASN A 20 -19.31 12.78 -0.58
CA ASN A 20 -19.06 11.34 -0.45
C ASN A 20 -17.91 10.92 -1.37
N ILE A 21 -16.77 10.58 -0.77
CA ILE A 21 -15.61 10.06 -1.50
C ILE A 21 -15.69 8.54 -1.48
N PRO A 22 -15.84 7.87 -2.64
CA PRO A 22 -15.90 6.41 -2.70
C PRO A 22 -14.55 5.81 -2.30
N GLY A 23 -14.57 4.60 -1.71
CA GLY A 23 -13.32 3.85 -1.47
C GLY A 23 -12.66 3.46 -2.79
N GLY A 24 -11.33 3.39 -2.79
CA GLY A 24 -10.56 2.99 -3.98
C GLY A 24 -10.15 4.14 -4.91
N VAL A 25 -10.50 5.38 -4.57
CA VAL A 25 -10.09 6.54 -5.37
C VAL A 25 -8.57 6.58 -5.57
N GLU A 26 -8.15 7.06 -6.73
CA GLU A 26 -6.75 7.29 -7.06
C GLU A 26 -6.35 8.74 -6.78
N HIS A 27 -5.04 8.96 -6.61
CA HIS A 27 -4.49 10.30 -6.50
C HIS A 27 -4.80 11.11 -7.77
N GLY A 28 -5.26 12.34 -7.61
CA GLY A 28 -5.62 13.23 -8.72
C GLY A 28 -7.04 13.01 -9.27
N LEU A 29 -7.85 12.10 -8.69
CA LEU A 29 -9.25 11.98 -9.09
C LEU A 29 -10.00 13.30 -8.82
N ARG A 30 -10.72 13.79 -9.83
CA ARG A 30 -11.56 14.98 -9.72
C ARG A 30 -13.02 14.60 -9.61
N LEU A 31 -13.66 15.09 -8.57
CA LEU A 31 -15.09 14.95 -8.32
C LEU A 31 -15.77 16.28 -8.66
N GLN A 32 -16.81 16.25 -9.51
CA GLN A 32 -17.59 17.42 -9.88
C GLN A 32 -18.86 17.48 -9.02
N LEU A 33 -19.07 18.60 -8.37
CA LEU A 33 -20.30 18.95 -7.67
C LEU A 33 -21.06 19.96 -8.52
N SER A 34 -21.95 19.50 -9.35
CA SER A 34 -22.70 20.34 -10.28
C SER A 34 -23.65 21.26 -9.55
N GLY A 35 -23.68 22.53 -9.96
CA GLY A 35 -24.55 23.57 -9.39
C GLY A 35 -24.26 23.91 -7.92
N GLN A 36 -23.06 23.57 -7.41
CA GLN A 36 -22.68 23.87 -6.02
C GLN A 36 -21.65 25.02 -5.91
N GLY A 37 -21.27 25.59 -7.06
CA GLY A 37 -20.34 26.72 -7.14
C GLY A 37 -20.96 28.06 -6.80
N GLU A 38 -20.29 29.11 -7.16
CA GLU A 38 -20.77 30.49 -6.98
C GLU A 38 -22.00 30.77 -7.83
N VAL A 39 -22.89 31.61 -7.31
CA VAL A 39 -24.04 32.11 -8.05
C VAL A 39 -23.56 33.04 -9.17
N GLY A 40 -24.09 32.87 -10.37
CA GLY A 40 -23.79 33.76 -11.51
C GLY A 40 -24.20 35.19 -11.27
N PHE A 41 -23.63 36.10 -12.05
CA PHE A 41 -24.04 37.53 -12.01
C PHE A 41 -25.49 37.68 -12.45
N ALA A 42 -26.17 38.67 -11.84
CA ALA A 42 -27.54 39.09 -12.21
C ALA A 42 -28.57 37.92 -12.26
N GLY A 43 -28.45 36.94 -11.34
CA GLY A 43 -29.35 35.80 -11.29
C GLY A 43 -29.01 34.67 -12.28
N GLY A 44 -27.80 34.66 -12.81
CA GLY A 44 -27.29 33.57 -13.65
C GLY A 44 -27.19 32.23 -12.89
N PRO A 45 -27.09 31.12 -13.59
CA PRO A 45 -26.99 29.79 -12.97
C PRO A 45 -25.75 29.68 -12.08
N GLN A 46 -25.83 28.78 -11.10
CA GLN A 46 -24.68 28.43 -10.25
C GLN A 46 -23.64 27.66 -11.07
N GLY A 47 -22.38 27.94 -10.78
CA GLY A 47 -21.26 27.15 -11.32
C GLY A 47 -21.09 25.80 -10.63
N ASP A 48 -20.06 25.07 -11.01
CA ASP A 48 -19.69 23.80 -10.43
C ASP A 48 -18.47 23.93 -9.52
N ILE A 49 -18.34 23.01 -8.56
CA ILE A 49 -17.12 22.84 -7.75
C ILE A 49 -16.42 21.58 -8.21
N TYR A 50 -15.12 21.67 -8.44
CA TYR A 50 -14.25 20.52 -8.69
C TYR A 50 -13.38 20.28 -7.47
N VAL A 51 -13.48 19.07 -6.92
CA VAL A 51 -12.66 18.63 -5.79
C VAL A 51 -11.65 17.63 -6.28
N GLU A 52 -10.37 17.93 -6.16
CA GLU A 52 -9.28 17.03 -6.49
C GLU A 52 -8.84 16.26 -5.25
N VAL A 53 -8.84 14.93 -5.34
CA VAL A 53 -8.45 14.04 -4.24
C VAL A 53 -6.94 13.84 -4.25
N SER A 54 -6.29 14.17 -3.14
CA SER A 54 -4.88 13.86 -2.93
C SER A 54 -4.74 12.69 -1.97
N VAL A 55 -4.20 11.57 -2.45
CA VAL A 55 -3.91 10.39 -1.63
C VAL A 55 -2.48 10.50 -1.12
N ILE A 56 -2.33 10.42 0.20
CA ILE A 56 -1.03 10.44 0.88
C ILE A 56 -0.49 9.00 0.92
N SER A 57 0.80 8.84 0.64
CA SER A 57 1.48 7.55 0.74
C SER A 57 1.59 7.10 2.19
N ASP A 58 1.41 5.82 2.42
CA ASP A 58 1.62 5.19 3.72
C ASP A 58 3.10 4.80 3.90
N GLU A 59 3.57 4.68 5.16
CA GLU A 59 4.96 4.32 5.47
C GLU A 59 5.25 2.82 5.27
N HIS A 60 4.24 1.96 5.41
CA HIS A 60 4.38 0.51 5.40
C HIS A 60 3.77 -0.15 4.17
N PHE A 61 2.76 0.50 3.58
CA PHE A 61 1.99 -0.06 2.49
C PHE A 61 2.16 0.74 1.21
N GLU A 62 2.61 0.08 0.16
CA GLU A 62 2.67 0.61 -1.19
C GLU A 62 1.45 0.15 -1.98
N ARG A 63 0.81 1.06 -2.70
CA ARG A 63 -0.33 0.75 -3.55
C ARG A 63 0.14 0.32 -4.94
N ASN A 64 -0.32 -0.84 -5.38
CA ASN A 64 -0.13 -1.35 -6.73
C ASN A 64 -1.49 -1.64 -7.38
N GLY A 65 -2.09 -0.63 -8.01
CA GLY A 65 -3.47 -0.71 -8.50
C GLY A 65 -4.46 -0.82 -7.33
N ASP A 66 -5.18 -1.92 -7.25
CA ASP A 66 -6.10 -2.24 -6.14
C ASP A 66 -5.44 -3.13 -5.08
N ASP A 67 -4.24 -3.65 -5.35
CA ASP A 67 -3.47 -4.42 -4.38
C ASP A 67 -2.60 -3.52 -3.52
N LEU A 68 -2.25 -4.04 -2.35
CA LEU A 68 -1.27 -3.45 -1.44
C LEU A 68 -0.05 -4.35 -1.36
N VAL A 69 1.12 -3.74 -1.26
CA VAL A 69 2.39 -4.43 -1.04
C VAL A 69 3.02 -3.90 0.25
N ALA A 70 3.49 -4.81 1.09
CA ALA A 70 4.25 -4.48 2.29
C ALA A 70 5.49 -5.36 2.40
N THR A 71 6.51 -4.91 3.14
CA THR A 71 7.71 -5.69 3.42
C THR A 71 7.73 -6.06 4.90
N LEU A 72 7.78 -7.37 5.19
CA LEU A 72 7.96 -7.89 6.53
C LEU A 72 9.42 -8.26 6.74
N GLU A 73 10.09 -7.56 7.63
CA GLU A 73 11.46 -7.89 8.03
C GLU A 73 11.45 -9.01 9.07
N VAL A 74 12.07 -10.12 8.72
CA VAL A 74 12.11 -11.34 9.53
C VAL A 74 13.54 -11.63 9.96
N PRO A 75 13.85 -11.71 11.26
CA PRO A 75 15.15 -12.13 11.73
C PRO A 75 15.54 -13.51 11.21
N LEU A 76 16.84 -13.75 10.98
CA LEU A 76 17.36 -14.99 10.41
C LEU A 76 16.87 -16.23 11.17
N GLN A 77 16.91 -16.23 12.49
CA GLN A 77 16.48 -17.36 13.32
C GLN A 77 15.00 -17.66 13.12
N ASP A 78 14.14 -16.64 13.00
CA ASP A 78 12.70 -16.80 12.80
C ASP A 78 12.39 -17.29 11.38
N ALA A 79 13.15 -16.85 10.40
CA ALA A 79 13.04 -17.35 9.03
C ALA A 79 13.43 -18.86 8.94
N VAL A 80 14.43 -19.31 9.72
CA VAL A 80 14.86 -20.69 9.72
C VAL A 80 13.89 -21.60 10.48
N LEU A 81 13.45 -21.16 11.67
CA LEU A 81 12.62 -21.96 12.57
C LEU A 81 11.13 -21.87 12.28
N GLY A 82 10.73 -20.80 11.60
CA GLY A 82 9.33 -20.41 11.45
C GLY A 82 8.83 -19.61 12.65
N THR A 83 7.88 -18.73 12.39
CA THR A 83 7.27 -17.89 13.43
C THR A 83 5.89 -17.43 13.00
N SER A 84 5.10 -16.95 13.96
CA SER A 84 3.83 -16.28 13.68
C SER A 84 3.92 -14.83 14.17
N VAL A 85 3.59 -13.89 13.28
CA VAL A 85 3.72 -12.45 13.52
C VAL A 85 2.37 -11.79 13.33
N LYS A 86 2.00 -10.95 14.29
CA LYS A 86 0.81 -10.08 14.16
C LYS A 86 1.22 -8.77 13.54
N ILE A 87 0.55 -8.39 12.48
CA ILE A 87 0.73 -7.11 11.81
C ILE A 87 -0.56 -6.29 11.88
N GLU A 88 -0.41 -4.99 11.95
CA GLU A 88 -1.51 -4.04 11.86
C GLU A 88 -1.80 -3.76 10.38
N THR A 89 -3.06 -3.93 9.98
CA THR A 89 -3.55 -3.60 8.63
C THR A 89 -4.66 -2.56 8.71
N PHE A 90 -5.11 -2.02 7.59
CA PHE A 90 -6.22 -1.07 7.56
C PHE A 90 -7.56 -1.66 8.08
N ASP A 91 -7.67 -2.99 8.16
CA ASP A 91 -8.86 -3.68 8.64
C ASP A 91 -8.69 -4.26 10.06
N GLY A 92 -7.57 -3.97 10.72
CA GLY A 92 -7.22 -4.49 12.04
C GLY A 92 -5.99 -5.39 12.01
N THR A 93 -5.79 -6.13 13.07
CA THR A 93 -4.62 -6.99 13.24
C THR A 93 -4.82 -8.32 12.53
N GLU A 94 -3.85 -8.70 11.69
CA GLU A 94 -3.80 -9.99 11.01
C GLU A 94 -2.60 -10.79 11.48
N GLU A 95 -2.76 -12.10 11.57
CA GLU A 95 -1.69 -13.02 11.93
C GLU A 95 -1.08 -13.66 10.68
N ILE A 96 0.24 -13.54 10.55
CA ILE A 96 1.00 -14.05 9.44
C ILE A 96 1.90 -15.18 9.90
N GLU A 97 1.76 -16.32 9.29
CA GLU A 97 2.64 -17.47 9.50
C GLU A 97 3.84 -17.40 8.55
N VAL A 98 5.04 -17.29 9.12
CA VAL A 98 6.30 -17.44 8.41
C VAL A 98 6.73 -18.90 8.53
N LYS A 99 6.70 -19.62 7.42
CA LYS A 99 7.05 -21.05 7.41
C LYS A 99 8.56 -21.25 7.66
N PRO A 100 8.95 -22.36 8.30
CA PRO A 100 10.36 -22.70 8.45
C PRO A 100 11.07 -22.78 7.11
N GLY A 101 12.26 -22.17 7.03
CA GLY A 101 13.05 -22.11 5.80
C GLY A 101 12.65 -20.99 4.84
N ALA A 102 11.87 -20.02 5.29
CA ALA A 102 11.48 -18.85 4.49
C ALA A 102 12.71 -18.10 3.95
N GLN A 103 12.59 -17.61 2.71
CA GLN A 103 13.65 -16.89 2.02
C GLN A 103 13.26 -15.43 1.77
N SER A 104 14.28 -14.57 1.63
CA SER A 104 14.03 -13.20 1.16
C SER A 104 13.42 -13.24 -0.24
N GLY A 105 12.30 -12.51 -0.41
CA GLY A 105 11.52 -12.49 -1.65
C GLY A 105 10.32 -13.42 -1.65
N ASP A 106 10.19 -14.33 -0.68
CA ASP A 106 8.95 -15.09 -0.50
C ASP A 106 7.80 -14.13 -0.20
N THR A 107 6.60 -14.47 -0.69
CA THR A 107 5.43 -13.61 -0.55
C THR A 107 4.29 -14.35 0.14
N VAL A 108 3.73 -13.74 1.16
CA VAL A 108 2.48 -14.16 1.80
C VAL A 108 1.36 -13.26 1.32
N THR A 109 0.28 -13.84 0.80
CA THR A 109 -0.86 -13.08 0.28
C THR A 109 -2.06 -13.21 1.20
N LEU A 110 -2.54 -12.08 1.69
CA LEU A 110 -3.81 -11.96 2.41
C LEU A 110 -4.89 -11.50 1.43
N ARG A 111 -5.84 -12.40 1.12
CA ARG A 111 -6.89 -12.13 0.14
C ARG A 111 -7.89 -11.11 0.65
N ALA A 112 -8.36 -10.26 -0.28
CA ALA A 112 -9.35 -9.21 -0.02
C ALA A 112 -8.95 -8.21 1.10
N LYS A 113 -7.64 -8.04 1.34
CA LYS A 113 -7.09 -7.07 2.31
C LYS A 113 -6.42 -5.86 1.63
N GLY A 114 -6.56 -5.74 0.31
CA GLY A 114 -6.15 -4.61 -0.47
C GLY A 114 -7.17 -3.47 -0.47
N ILE A 115 -7.14 -2.63 -1.50
CA ILE A 115 -7.99 -1.47 -1.70
C ILE A 115 -9.33 -1.90 -2.32
N LYS A 116 -10.40 -1.21 -1.96
CA LYS A 116 -11.71 -1.43 -2.59
C LYS A 116 -11.68 -1.05 -4.06
N HIS A 117 -12.32 -1.85 -4.90
CA HIS A 117 -12.49 -1.49 -6.31
C HIS A 117 -13.42 -0.29 -6.45
N LEU A 118 -13.02 0.71 -7.26
CA LEU A 118 -13.80 1.94 -7.44
C LEU A 118 -15.13 1.71 -8.19
N ARG A 119 -15.15 0.76 -9.13
CA ARG A 119 -16.29 0.53 -10.04
C ARG A 119 -16.98 -0.82 -9.89
N SER A 120 -16.52 -1.67 -9.00
CA SER A 120 -17.07 -2.99 -8.77
C SER A 120 -17.05 -3.35 -7.28
N ASN A 121 -17.82 -4.38 -6.94
CA ASN A 121 -17.74 -4.95 -5.59
C ASN A 121 -16.47 -5.77 -5.45
N GLY A 122 -15.87 -5.71 -4.25
CA GLY A 122 -14.67 -6.45 -3.91
C GLY A 122 -13.49 -5.54 -3.56
N ARG A 123 -12.37 -6.19 -3.32
CA ARG A 123 -11.11 -5.57 -2.91
C ARG A 123 -9.94 -6.33 -3.54
N GLY A 124 -8.83 -5.66 -3.75
CA GLY A 124 -7.56 -6.28 -4.05
C GLY A 124 -7.00 -7.08 -2.88
N ASP A 125 -5.82 -7.61 -3.05
CA ASP A 125 -5.10 -8.41 -2.07
C ASP A 125 -3.99 -7.60 -1.40
N LEU A 126 -3.53 -8.06 -0.24
CA LEU A 126 -2.32 -7.56 0.41
C LEU A 126 -1.20 -8.59 0.23
N HIS A 127 -0.14 -8.19 -0.45
CA HIS A 127 1.06 -8.99 -0.68
C HIS A 127 2.16 -8.57 0.28
N ILE A 128 2.60 -9.47 1.12
CA ILE A 128 3.64 -9.24 2.11
C ILE A 128 4.90 -9.97 1.66
N GLN A 129 5.91 -9.21 1.25
CA GLN A 129 7.21 -9.74 0.88
C GLN A 129 8.07 -9.94 2.12
N LEU A 130 8.62 -11.13 2.28
CA LEU A 130 9.54 -11.43 3.35
C LEU A 130 10.94 -10.93 3.01
N LYS A 131 11.55 -10.20 3.94
CA LYS A 131 12.95 -9.77 3.89
C LYS A 131 13.68 -10.33 5.09
N VAL A 132 14.47 -11.37 4.86
CA VAL A 132 15.26 -12.00 5.91
C VAL A 132 16.43 -11.09 6.29
N LEU A 133 16.51 -10.75 7.58
CA LEU A 133 17.57 -9.92 8.13
C LEU A 133 18.68 -10.78 8.72
N THR A 134 19.88 -10.64 8.18
CA THR A 134 21.09 -11.19 8.79
C THR A 134 21.64 -10.23 9.84
N PRO A 135 21.94 -10.69 11.06
CA PRO A 135 22.46 -9.82 12.11
C PRO A 135 23.81 -9.22 11.70
N THR A 136 23.91 -7.90 11.78
CA THR A 136 25.15 -7.16 11.45
C THR A 136 26.12 -7.10 12.64
N ARG A 137 25.60 -7.25 13.84
CA ARG A 137 26.40 -7.30 15.09
C ARG A 137 26.02 -8.56 15.83
N VAL A 138 27.03 -9.34 16.18
CA VAL A 138 26.90 -10.58 16.96
C VAL A 138 27.84 -10.53 18.15
N ASP A 139 27.36 -10.93 19.31
CA ASP A 139 28.18 -11.05 20.51
C ASP A 139 29.09 -12.30 20.46
N SER A 140 29.86 -12.53 21.51
CA SER A 140 30.78 -13.69 21.55
C SER A 140 30.06 -15.03 21.60
N LYS A 141 28.91 -15.08 22.29
CA LYS A 141 28.09 -16.31 22.40
C LYS A 141 27.38 -16.64 21.08
N GLU A 142 26.77 -15.65 20.47
CA GLU A 142 26.13 -15.79 19.15
C GLU A 142 27.13 -16.23 18.09
N ARG A 143 28.34 -15.64 18.12
CA ARG A 143 29.43 -16.01 17.20
C ARG A 143 29.86 -17.46 17.37
N GLU A 144 29.90 -17.96 18.60
CA GLU A 144 30.20 -19.36 18.87
C GLU A 144 29.12 -20.28 18.31
N LEU A 145 27.83 -19.93 18.48
CA LEU A 145 26.72 -20.69 17.93
C LEU A 145 26.76 -20.71 16.40
N PHE A 146 27.03 -19.58 15.74
CA PHE A 146 27.19 -19.53 14.30
C PHE A 146 28.39 -20.38 13.81
N ARG A 147 29.49 -20.40 14.55
CA ARG A 147 30.63 -21.29 14.22
C ARG A 147 30.24 -22.77 14.32
N LYS A 148 29.53 -23.16 15.37
CA LYS A 148 29.03 -24.54 15.51
C LYS A 148 28.07 -24.89 14.36
N LEU A 149 27.17 -23.99 13.98
CA LEU A 149 26.28 -24.17 12.83
C LEU A 149 27.07 -24.34 11.53
N ALA A 150 28.08 -23.51 11.29
CA ALA A 150 28.95 -23.60 10.11
C ALA A 150 29.71 -24.93 10.06
N GLU A 151 30.10 -25.48 11.22
CA GLU A 151 30.72 -26.79 11.29
C GLU A 151 29.75 -27.92 10.92
N LEU A 152 28.51 -27.85 11.36
CA LEU A 152 27.48 -28.84 10.97
C LEU A 152 27.16 -28.79 9.47
N ARG A 153 27.30 -27.61 8.85
CA ARG A 153 27.02 -27.40 7.42
C ARG A 153 28.28 -27.29 6.54
N LYS A 154 29.34 -28.00 6.89
CA LYS A 154 30.65 -27.96 6.18
C LYS A 154 30.56 -28.23 4.68
N THR A 155 29.57 -29.01 4.25
CA THR A 155 29.36 -29.36 2.84
C THR A 155 28.73 -28.26 2.01
N GLU A 156 28.06 -27.31 2.66
CA GLU A 156 27.44 -26.16 2.00
C GLU A 156 28.48 -25.05 1.81
N ARG A 157 28.78 -24.73 0.56
CA ARG A 157 29.75 -23.69 0.22
C ARG A 157 29.12 -22.61 -0.62
N PRO A 158 29.53 -21.33 -0.43
CA PRO A 158 29.10 -20.26 -1.32
C PRO A 158 29.43 -20.59 -2.78
N GLY A 159 28.49 -20.35 -3.66
CA GLY A 159 28.64 -20.58 -5.09
C GLY A 159 27.69 -19.74 -5.90
N LEU A 160 27.93 -19.66 -7.20
CA LEU A 160 27.03 -18.94 -8.10
C LEU A 160 25.74 -19.73 -8.30
N ALA A 161 24.61 -19.07 -8.11
CA ALA A 161 23.30 -19.65 -8.39
C ALA A 161 23.16 -19.95 -9.89
N LYS A 162 22.57 -21.08 -10.23
CA LYS A 162 22.19 -21.37 -11.62
C LYS A 162 21.09 -20.41 -12.04
N ARG A 163 21.25 -19.77 -13.22
CA ARG A 163 20.17 -18.96 -13.79
C ARG A 163 18.96 -19.85 -14.02
N SER A 164 17.86 -19.54 -13.36
CA SER A 164 16.58 -20.17 -13.71
C SER A 164 16.22 -19.69 -15.12
N SER A 165 15.93 -20.61 -16.02
CA SER A 165 15.46 -20.34 -17.39
C SER A 165 13.96 -19.96 -17.40
N SER A 166 13.47 -19.22 -16.41
CA SER A 166 12.12 -18.66 -16.43
C SER A 166 12.07 -17.59 -17.51
N GLY A 167 11.41 -17.93 -18.61
CA GLY A 167 11.40 -17.21 -19.87
C GLY A 167 11.04 -15.74 -19.74
N PHE A 168 11.94 -14.91 -20.23
CA PHE A 168 11.60 -13.57 -20.66
C PHE A 168 10.61 -13.71 -21.83
N GLY A 169 9.34 -13.51 -21.55
CA GLY A 169 8.30 -13.54 -22.57
C GLY A 169 8.65 -12.56 -23.70
N LYS A 170 8.92 -13.10 -24.87
CA LYS A 170 9.00 -12.32 -26.12
C LYS A 170 7.65 -11.63 -26.30
N GLY A 171 7.62 -10.33 -26.05
CA GLY A 171 6.51 -9.48 -26.46
C GLY A 171 6.29 -9.63 -27.97
N ARG A 172 5.19 -10.23 -28.36
CA ARG A 172 4.70 -10.21 -29.74
C ARG A 172 4.33 -8.78 -30.09
N ARG A 173 5.17 -8.16 -30.92
CA ARG A 173 4.75 -7.02 -31.75
C ARG A 173 3.77 -7.55 -32.79
N LYS A 174 2.58 -7.03 -32.79
CA LYS A 174 1.73 -6.83 -33.96
C LYS A 174 1.09 -5.46 -33.84
#